data_f44da816647c1569bfa1bcbba56854b9
#
_entry.id   f44da816647c1569bfa1bcbba56854b9
#
_cell.length_a   1.000
_cell.length_b   1.000
_cell.length_c   1.000
_cell.angle_alpha   90.00
_cell.angle_beta   90.00
_cell.angle_gamma   90.00
#
_symmetry.space_group_name_H-M   'P 1'
#
loop_
_entity.id
_entity.type
_entity.pdbx_description
1 polymer ?
#
loop_
_entity_poly.entity_id
_entity_poly.type
_entity_poly.pdbx_seq_one_letter_code
_entity_poly.pdbx_strand_id
1 'polypeptide(L)'
;MTEADLIRLLSERFHGNFADETARRVRDAGAVDLLYAVATAPHPELPGPVRQKVLFRGAYVLERIYFDAPEAFMPRAESFCRVDFAACANASAQRHFGKIMADLLGRYAPESGDLERIAETAAGWAVSPEAKVAVKVWAVEVLKRCRERVGWVAESWDDIVEAVALDATPGIESRMRKSW
;
A
#
# COMPACT_ATOMS: atom_id res chain seq x y z
N MET A 1 -4.35 -6.24 23.42
CA MET A 1 -5.33 -5.74 22.40
C MET A 1 -5.89 -6.96 21.67
N THR A 2 -7.19 -7.12 21.61
CA THR A 2 -7.85 -8.18 20.83
C THR A 2 -8.19 -7.69 19.42
N GLU A 3 -8.54 -8.60 18.51
CA GLU A 3 -9.01 -8.24 17.16
C GLU A 3 -10.26 -7.36 17.21
N ALA A 4 -11.22 -7.70 18.06
CA ALA A 4 -12.43 -6.90 18.26
C ALA A 4 -12.13 -5.48 18.78
N ASP A 5 -11.16 -5.34 19.69
CA ASP A 5 -10.71 -4.03 20.17
C ASP A 5 -10.09 -3.20 19.04
N LEU A 6 -9.28 -3.85 18.20
CA LEU A 6 -8.62 -3.18 17.05
C LEU A 6 -9.64 -2.77 16.00
N ILE A 7 -10.56 -3.66 15.60
CA ILE A 7 -11.64 -3.34 14.66
C ILE A 7 -12.49 -2.17 15.18
N ARG A 8 -12.84 -2.18 16.46
CA ARG A 8 -13.56 -1.07 17.10
C ARG A 8 -12.77 0.23 17.00
N LEU A 9 -11.48 0.22 17.35
CA LEU A 9 -10.59 1.37 17.27
C LEU A 9 -10.49 1.92 15.84
N LEU A 10 -10.31 1.05 14.84
CA LEU A 10 -10.27 1.44 13.43
C LEU A 10 -11.62 1.95 12.90
N SER A 11 -12.73 1.66 13.59
CA SER A 11 -14.09 2.10 13.24
C SER A 11 -14.51 3.40 13.90
N GLU A 12 -13.79 3.89 14.91
CA GLU A 12 -14.07 5.11 15.66
C GLU A 12 -14.11 6.37 14.78
N ARG A 13 -14.46 7.52 15.36
CA ARG A 13 -14.50 8.78 14.63
C ARG A 13 -13.09 9.18 14.15
N PHE A 14 -12.96 9.46 12.86
CA PHE A 14 -11.70 9.93 12.28
C PHE A 14 -11.40 11.36 12.72
N HIS A 15 -10.14 11.63 13.12
CA HIS A 15 -9.63 12.94 13.51
C HIS A 15 -8.19 13.13 12.99
N GLY A 16 -7.66 14.35 13.07
CA GLY A 16 -6.39 14.71 12.42
C GLY A 16 -5.19 13.84 12.83
N ASN A 17 -5.12 13.44 14.11
CA ASN A 17 -4.00 12.65 14.65
C ASN A 17 -4.32 11.14 14.74
N PHE A 18 -5.42 10.70 14.15
CA PHE A 18 -5.92 9.32 14.27
C PHE A 18 -4.84 8.26 14.01
N ALA A 19 -4.11 8.39 12.90
CA ALA A 19 -3.15 7.37 12.50
C ALA A 19 -1.95 7.30 13.46
N ASP A 20 -1.44 8.45 13.89
CA ASP A 20 -0.28 8.53 14.79
C ASP A 20 -0.62 8.00 16.20
N GLU A 21 -1.79 8.38 16.73
CA GLU A 21 -2.26 7.91 18.03
C GLU A 21 -2.56 6.41 18.01
N THR A 22 -3.20 5.92 16.94
CA THR A 22 -3.51 4.50 16.80
C THR A 22 -2.23 3.68 16.60
N ALA A 23 -1.28 4.15 15.80
CA ALA A 23 0.01 3.51 15.60
C ALA A 23 0.77 3.34 16.92
N ARG A 24 0.81 4.39 17.75
CA ARG A 24 1.41 4.33 19.09
C ARG A 24 0.72 3.28 19.96
N ARG A 25 -0.62 3.32 20.08
CA ARG A 25 -1.39 2.35 20.88
C ARG A 25 -1.17 0.90 20.44
N VAL A 26 -1.10 0.66 19.14
CA VAL A 26 -0.83 -0.67 18.56
C VAL A 26 0.58 -1.15 18.92
N ARG A 27 1.58 -0.27 18.79
CA ARG A 27 2.97 -0.58 19.13
C ARG A 27 3.15 -0.84 20.62
N ASP A 28 2.60 0.02 21.47
CA ASP A 28 2.68 -0.11 22.93
C ASP A 28 2.01 -1.40 23.43
N ALA A 29 0.98 -1.87 22.71
CA ALA A 29 0.30 -3.13 22.97
C ALA A 29 0.99 -4.38 22.36
N GLY A 30 2.10 -4.22 21.63
CA GLY A 30 2.74 -5.31 20.89
C GLY A 30 1.84 -5.95 19.83
N ALA A 31 0.91 -5.18 19.25
CA ALA A 31 -0.17 -5.68 18.40
C ALA A 31 0.04 -5.39 16.90
N VAL A 32 1.28 -5.20 16.45
CA VAL A 32 1.59 -4.90 15.04
C VAL A 32 1.20 -6.06 14.13
N ASP A 33 1.43 -7.30 14.55
CA ASP A 33 1.04 -8.50 13.82
C ASP A 33 -0.48 -8.62 13.67
N LEU A 34 -1.20 -8.27 14.72
CA LEU A 34 -2.65 -8.24 14.70
C LEU A 34 -3.17 -7.13 13.76
N LEU A 35 -2.57 -5.94 13.80
CA LEU A 35 -2.90 -4.87 12.85
C LEU A 35 -2.65 -5.30 11.41
N TYR A 36 -1.52 -5.95 11.14
CA TYR A 36 -1.20 -6.44 9.82
C TYR A 36 -2.27 -7.43 9.33
N ALA A 37 -2.61 -8.42 10.14
CA ALA A 37 -3.64 -9.40 9.81
C ALA A 37 -5.00 -8.72 9.52
N VAL A 38 -5.41 -7.77 10.37
CA VAL A 38 -6.67 -7.02 10.18
C VAL A 38 -6.62 -6.12 8.94
N ALA A 39 -5.48 -5.52 8.61
CA ALA A 39 -5.36 -4.65 7.44
C ALA A 39 -5.35 -5.40 6.09
N THR A 40 -4.98 -6.69 6.10
CA THR A 40 -4.85 -7.52 4.89
C THR A 40 -5.97 -8.55 4.73
N ALA A 41 -6.70 -8.89 5.80
CA ALA A 41 -7.79 -9.86 5.74
C ALA A 41 -9.04 -9.31 5.00
N PRO A 42 -9.85 -10.18 4.36
CA PRO A 42 -11.01 -9.74 3.59
C PRO A 42 -12.24 -9.34 4.45
N HIS A 43 -12.33 -9.76 5.71
CA HIS A 43 -13.41 -9.48 6.67
C HIS A 43 -14.84 -9.64 6.10
N PRO A 44 -15.23 -10.80 5.56
CA PRO A 44 -16.56 -10.99 4.99
C PRO A 44 -17.70 -10.86 6.03
N GLU A 45 -17.38 -11.07 7.31
CA GLU A 45 -18.28 -10.97 8.46
C GLU A 45 -18.65 -9.53 8.80
N LEU A 46 -17.86 -8.54 8.38
CA LEU A 46 -18.13 -7.14 8.66
C LEU A 46 -19.10 -6.52 7.64
N PRO A 47 -20.02 -5.65 8.08
CA PRO A 47 -20.82 -4.83 7.16
C PRO A 47 -19.94 -4.06 6.19
N GLY A 48 -20.32 -3.99 4.91
CA GLY A 48 -19.51 -3.39 3.85
C GLY A 48 -18.88 -2.03 4.21
N PRO A 49 -19.64 -1.04 4.71
CA PRO A 49 -19.06 0.27 5.08
C PRO A 49 -18.06 0.19 6.24
N VAL A 50 -18.25 -0.72 7.19
CA VAL A 50 -17.32 -0.94 8.31
C VAL A 50 -16.04 -1.60 7.79
N ARG A 51 -16.19 -2.65 6.99
CA ARG A 51 -15.07 -3.35 6.34
C ARG A 51 -14.18 -2.39 5.55
N GLN A 52 -14.78 -1.54 4.70
CA GLN A 52 -14.02 -0.56 3.92
C GLN A 52 -13.22 0.41 4.82
N LYS A 53 -13.80 0.84 5.94
CA LYS A 53 -13.10 1.69 6.92
C LYS A 53 -11.95 0.95 7.59
N VAL A 54 -12.17 -0.28 8.03
CA VAL A 54 -11.17 -1.10 8.73
C VAL A 54 -9.96 -1.34 7.83
N LEU A 55 -10.18 -1.77 6.59
CA LEU A 55 -9.12 -2.00 5.62
C LEU A 55 -8.33 -0.72 5.29
N PHE A 56 -9.03 0.37 4.98
CA PHE A 56 -8.38 1.64 4.69
C PHE A 56 -7.56 2.17 5.88
N ARG A 57 -8.16 2.19 7.07
CA ARG A 57 -7.51 2.78 8.25
C ARG A 57 -6.44 1.87 8.82
N GLY A 58 -6.62 0.54 8.71
CA GLY A 58 -5.60 -0.44 9.03
C GLY A 58 -4.35 -0.24 8.17
N ALA A 59 -4.51 -0.10 6.85
CA ALA A 59 -3.41 0.18 5.94
C ALA A 59 -2.75 1.54 6.24
N TYR A 60 -3.52 2.57 6.61
CA TYR A 60 -2.97 3.87 6.96
C TYR A 60 -2.15 3.82 8.26
N VAL A 61 -2.66 3.16 9.30
CA VAL A 61 -1.91 2.98 10.56
C VAL A 61 -0.66 2.12 10.33
N LEU A 62 -0.76 1.09 9.50
CA LEU A 62 0.38 0.24 9.13
C LEU A 62 1.46 1.04 8.39
N GLU A 63 1.09 1.95 7.48
CA GLU A 63 2.02 2.87 6.83
C GLU A 63 2.75 3.74 7.87
N ARG A 64 2.03 4.29 8.86
CA ARG A 64 2.67 5.09 9.92
C ARG A 64 3.69 4.26 10.71
N ILE A 65 3.31 3.05 11.12
CA ILE A 65 4.24 2.14 11.83
C ILE A 65 5.45 1.82 10.95
N TYR A 66 5.23 1.51 9.66
CA TYR A 66 6.32 1.19 8.73
C TYR A 66 7.36 2.32 8.63
N PHE A 67 6.92 3.58 8.53
CA PHE A 67 7.86 4.70 8.39
C PHE A 67 8.47 5.16 9.72
N ASP A 68 7.76 4.98 10.85
CA ASP A 68 8.25 5.37 12.17
C ASP A 68 9.15 4.30 12.80
N ALA A 69 8.89 3.02 12.54
CA ALA A 69 9.57 1.87 13.13
C ALA A 69 9.62 0.70 12.11
N PRO A 70 10.43 0.81 11.05
CA PRO A 70 10.46 -0.19 9.97
C PRO A 70 10.73 -1.61 10.46
N GLU A 71 11.53 -1.76 11.51
CA GLU A 71 11.86 -3.06 12.14
C GLU A 71 10.60 -3.81 12.63
N ALA A 72 9.55 -3.10 13.02
CA ALA A 72 8.30 -3.71 13.45
C ALA A 72 7.50 -4.32 12.28
N PHE A 73 7.72 -3.82 11.06
CA PHE A 73 7.08 -4.33 9.84
C PHE A 73 7.89 -5.45 9.18
N MET A 74 9.21 -5.41 9.23
CA MET A 74 10.11 -6.29 8.47
C MET A 74 9.78 -7.78 8.60
N PRO A 75 9.32 -8.33 9.74
CA PRO A 75 8.90 -9.72 9.83
C PRO A 75 7.74 -10.11 8.89
N ARG A 76 7.06 -9.13 8.31
CA ARG A 76 5.94 -9.30 7.36
C ARG A 76 6.32 -9.00 5.90
N ALA A 77 7.56 -8.57 5.65
CA ALA A 77 8.01 -8.17 4.31
C ALA A 77 7.81 -9.26 3.26
N GLU A 78 8.14 -10.52 3.60
CA GLU A 78 7.97 -11.65 2.70
C GLU A 78 6.49 -11.88 2.34
N SER A 79 5.60 -12.00 3.33
CA SER A 79 4.17 -12.19 3.09
C SER A 79 3.57 -11.02 2.30
N PHE A 80 3.96 -9.79 2.66
CA PHE A 80 3.49 -8.60 1.99
C PHE A 80 3.87 -8.58 0.50
N CYS A 81 5.11 -8.92 0.17
CA CYS A 81 5.58 -9.01 -1.22
C CYS A 81 4.91 -10.16 -1.98
N ARG A 82 4.79 -11.34 -1.34
CA ARG A 82 4.34 -12.56 -2.00
C ARG A 82 2.83 -12.60 -2.23
N VAL A 83 2.02 -12.05 -1.31
CA VAL A 83 0.57 -12.22 -1.33
C VAL A 83 -0.19 -10.91 -1.10
N ASP A 84 0.08 -10.21 0.01
CA ASP A 84 -0.86 -9.25 0.57
C ASP A 84 -0.95 -7.94 -0.23
N PHE A 85 0.16 -7.53 -0.86
CA PHE A 85 0.16 -6.38 -1.75
C PHE A 85 -0.78 -6.59 -2.94
N ALA A 86 -0.65 -7.72 -3.63
CA ALA A 86 -1.45 -8.04 -4.81
C ALA A 86 -2.92 -8.30 -4.46
N ALA A 87 -3.20 -8.85 -3.27
CA ALA A 87 -4.54 -9.12 -2.79
C ALA A 87 -5.33 -7.86 -2.35
N CYS A 88 -4.70 -6.68 -2.32
CA CYS A 88 -5.33 -5.45 -1.84
C CYS A 88 -6.43 -4.95 -2.79
N ALA A 89 -7.67 -5.27 -2.48
CA ALA A 89 -8.85 -4.82 -3.24
C ALA A 89 -9.44 -3.48 -2.76
N ASN A 90 -9.02 -2.93 -1.61
CA ASN A 90 -9.53 -1.67 -1.11
C ASN A 90 -8.83 -0.48 -1.78
N ALA A 91 -9.54 0.25 -2.64
CA ALA A 91 -9.01 1.39 -3.40
C ALA A 91 -8.40 2.52 -2.56
N SER A 92 -8.76 2.63 -1.27
CA SER A 92 -8.16 3.62 -0.37
C SER A 92 -6.92 3.07 0.34
N ALA A 93 -6.86 1.76 0.59
CA ALA A 93 -5.70 1.08 1.17
C ALA A 93 -4.55 0.96 0.15
N GLN A 94 -4.84 0.78 -1.14
CA GLN A 94 -3.85 0.65 -2.22
C GLN A 94 -2.79 1.76 -2.21
N ARG A 95 -3.18 3.02 -1.93
CA ARG A 95 -2.21 4.12 -1.84
C ARG A 95 -1.20 3.93 -0.71
N HIS A 96 -1.65 3.40 0.44
CA HIS A 96 -0.80 3.17 1.61
C HIS A 96 0.13 1.98 1.37
N PHE A 97 -0.41 0.90 0.83
CA PHE A 97 0.37 -0.27 0.46
C PHE A 97 1.35 0.02 -0.68
N GLY A 98 0.95 0.81 -1.68
CA GLY A 98 1.86 1.29 -2.73
C GLY A 98 3.02 2.10 -2.18
N LYS A 99 2.78 2.97 -1.19
CA LYS A 99 3.82 3.76 -0.54
C LYS A 99 4.79 2.89 0.28
N ILE A 100 4.26 1.92 1.03
CA ILE A 100 5.08 0.94 1.75
C ILE A 100 5.92 0.14 0.75
N MET A 101 5.31 -0.41 -0.31
CA MET A 101 6.00 -1.24 -1.29
C MET A 101 7.11 -0.49 -2.02
N ALA A 102 6.86 0.75 -2.44
CA ALA A 102 7.86 1.57 -3.13
C ALA A 102 9.14 1.81 -2.27
N ASP A 103 8.99 1.96 -0.96
CA ASP A 103 10.14 2.08 -0.04
C ASP A 103 10.73 0.71 0.29
N LEU A 104 9.89 -0.29 0.55
CA LEU A 104 10.30 -1.64 0.92
C LEU A 104 11.21 -2.28 -0.13
N LEU A 105 10.91 -2.11 -1.42
CA LEU A 105 11.74 -2.63 -2.52
C LEU A 105 13.16 -2.04 -2.56
N GLY A 106 13.41 -0.94 -1.86
CA GLY A 106 14.75 -0.41 -1.64
C GLY A 106 15.50 -1.05 -0.47
N ARG A 107 14.83 -1.83 0.37
CA ARG A 107 15.36 -2.42 1.61
C ARG A 107 15.27 -3.95 1.65
N TYR A 108 14.35 -4.50 0.89
CA TYR A 108 14.06 -5.93 0.82
C TYR A 108 14.04 -6.38 -0.65
N ALA A 109 14.68 -7.50 -0.92
CA ALA A 109 14.75 -8.08 -2.25
C ALA A 109 13.82 -9.30 -2.32
N PRO A 110 12.59 -9.18 -2.83
CA PRO A 110 11.73 -10.33 -3.04
C PRO A 110 12.28 -11.25 -4.12
N GLU A 111 11.81 -12.49 -4.14
CA GLU A 111 12.08 -13.43 -5.23
C GLU A 111 11.55 -12.91 -6.56
N SER A 112 12.14 -13.37 -7.67
CA SER A 112 11.81 -12.85 -9.01
C SER A 112 10.32 -13.01 -9.34
N GLY A 113 9.69 -14.14 -9.02
CA GLY A 113 8.26 -14.37 -9.26
C GLY A 113 7.35 -13.48 -8.42
N ASP A 114 7.76 -13.11 -7.21
CA ASP A 114 7.02 -12.17 -6.38
C ASP A 114 7.17 -10.74 -6.91
N LEU A 115 8.39 -10.38 -7.37
CA LEU A 115 8.65 -9.07 -7.96
C LEU A 115 7.85 -8.86 -9.25
N GLU A 116 7.74 -9.90 -10.10
CA GLU A 116 6.87 -9.88 -11.29
C GLU A 116 5.41 -9.59 -10.91
N ARG A 117 4.87 -10.32 -9.93
CA ARG A 117 3.50 -10.14 -9.45
C ARG A 117 3.27 -8.74 -8.86
N ILE A 118 4.24 -8.19 -8.14
CA ILE A 118 4.21 -6.82 -7.64
C ILE A 118 4.15 -5.84 -8.80
N ALA A 119 4.97 -6.02 -9.83
CA ALA A 119 5.01 -5.15 -10.99
C ALA A 119 3.69 -5.21 -11.79
N GLU A 120 3.15 -6.41 -12.06
CA GLU A 120 1.86 -6.58 -12.73
C GLU A 120 0.73 -5.91 -11.96
N THR A 121 0.68 -6.09 -10.63
CA THR A 121 -0.31 -5.45 -9.77
C THR A 121 -0.21 -3.93 -9.83
N ALA A 122 1.00 -3.40 -9.72
CA ALA A 122 1.26 -1.96 -9.77
C ALA A 122 0.90 -1.38 -11.16
N ALA A 123 1.23 -2.08 -12.25
CA ALA A 123 0.82 -1.67 -13.59
C ALA A 123 -0.70 -1.59 -13.73
N GLY A 124 -1.41 -2.60 -13.25
CA GLY A 124 -2.88 -2.60 -13.22
C GLY A 124 -3.46 -1.39 -12.45
N TRP A 125 -2.86 -1.03 -11.31
CA TRP A 125 -3.30 0.15 -10.56
C TRP A 125 -2.94 1.47 -11.25
N ALA A 126 -1.79 1.54 -11.93
CA ALA A 126 -1.32 2.75 -12.61
C ALA A 126 -2.24 3.14 -13.77
N VAL A 127 -2.68 2.16 -14.57
CA VAL A 127 -3.47 2.41 -15.78
C VAL A 127 -5.00 2.29 -15.55
N SER A 128 -5.45 1.88 -14.35
CA SER A 128 -6.89 1.76 -14.06
C SER A 128 -7.57 3.13 -14.12
N PRO A 129 -8.65 3.27 -14.90
CA PRO A 129 -9.40 4.52 -14.98
C PRO A 129 -10.10 4.87 -13.65
N GLU A 130 -10.38 3.87 -12.82
CA GLU A 130 -11.07 4.03 -11.53
C GLU A 130 -10.11 4.34 -10.38
N ALA A 131 -8.80 4.15 -10.59
CA ALA A 131 -7.81 4.36 -9.55
C ALA A 131 -7.67 5.84 -9.21
N LYS A 132 -7.65 6.12 -7.90
CA LYS A 132 -7.41 7.47 -7.41
C LYS A 132 -5.99 7.94 -7.79
N VAL A 133 -5.83 9.24 -8.03
CA VAL A 133 -4.54 9.87 -8.38
C VAL A 133 -3.40 9.41 -7.47
N ALA A 134 -3.61 9.39 -6.16
CA ALA A 134 -2.58 8.96 -5.21
C ALA A 134 -2.22 7.47 -5.34
N VAL A 135 -3.15 6.62 -5.81
CA VAL A 135 -2.87 5.20 -6.11
C VAL A 135 -1.99 5.11 -7.35
N LYS A 136 -2.37 5.79 -8.45
CA LYS A 136 -1.57 5.85 -9.68
C LYS A 136 -0.15 6.30 -9.41
N VAL A 137 0.04 7.40 -8.65
CA VAL A 137 1.36 7.91 -8.28
C VAL A 137 2.21 6.86 -7.58
N TRP A 138 1.69 6.19 -6.54
CA TRP A 138 2.46 5.19 -5.81
C TRP A 138 2.66 3.90 -6.61
N ALA A 139 1.73 3.54 -7.49
CA ALA A 139 1.89 2.43 -8.42
C ALA A 139 3.07 2.66 -9.38
N VAL A 140 3.20 3.85 -9.96
CA VAL A 140 4.37 4.20 -10.81
C VAL A 140 5.67 4.23 -10.00
N GLU A 141 5.66 4.71 -8.76
CA GLU A 141 6.85 4.64 -7.88
C GLU A 141 7.27 3.19 -7.59
N VAL A 142 6.30 2.26 -7.41
CA VAL A 142 6.60 0.82 -7.31
C VAL A 142 7.22 0.29 -8.60
N LEU A 143 6.60 0.57 -9.76
CA LEU A 143 7.12 0.16 -11.07
C LEU A 143 8.54 0.67 -11.33
N LYS A 144 8.82 1.92 -10.94
CA LYS A 144 10.17 2.48 -11.01
C LYS A 144 11.20 1.66 -10.23
N ARG A 145 10.83 1.12 -9.06
CA ARG A 145 11.69 0.20 -8.30
C ARG A 145 11.85 -1.17 -8.95
N CYS A 146 10.85 -1.61 -9.72
CA CYS A 146 10.91 -2.87 -10.45
C CYS A 146 11.72 -2.79 -11.76
N ARG A 147 11.85 -1.60 -12.35
CA ARG A 147 12.36 -1.37 -13.70
C ARG A 147 13.71 -2.03 -13.99
N GLU A 148 14.63 -2.04 -13.03
CA GLU A 148 15.97 -2.63 -13.22
C GLU A 148 16.00 -4.16 -13.14
N ARG A 149 14.92 -4.78 -12.65
CA ARG A 149 14.87 -6.21 -12.33
C ARG A 149 13.76 -6.95 -13.08
N VAL A 150 12.81 -6.24 -13.67
CA VAL A 150 11.66 -6.77 -14.42
C VAL A 150 11.73 -6.22 -15.85
N GLY A 151 12.11 -7.06 -16.80
CA GLY A 151 12.44 -6.65 -18.17
C GLY A 151 11.32 -5.93 -18.88
N TRP A 152 10.08 -6.46 -18.81
CA TRP A 152 8.93 -5.83 -19.46
C TRP A 152 8.61 -4.43 -18.91
N VAL A 153 8.90 -4.17 -17.62
CA VAL A 153 8.70 -2.84 -17.04
C VAL A 153 9.68 -1.84 -17.65
N ALA A 154 10.92 -2.25 -17.88
CA ALA A 154 11.92 -1.41 -18.56
C ALA A 154 11.51 -1.11 -20.01
N GLU A 155 11.03 -2.13 -20.73
CA GLU A 155 10.62 -2.03 -22.13
C GLU A 155 9.37 -1.17 -22.31
N SER A 156 8.39 -1.27 -21.38
CA SER A 156 7.12 -0.57 -21.46
C SER A 156 7.09 0.73 -20.62
N TRP A 157 8.22 1.19 -20.12
CA TRP A 157 8.24 2.31 -19.17
C TRP A 157 7.61 3.59 -19.74
N ASP A 158 7.98 3.96 -20.95
CA ASP A 158 7.49 5.18 -21.57
C ASP A 158 5.97 5.09 -21.86
N ASP A 159 5.50 3.93 -22.30
CA ASP A 159 4.08 3.67 -22.54
C ASP A 159 3.26 3.75 -21.24
N ILE A 160 3.79 3.23 -20.12
CA ILE A 160 3.14 3.31 -18.82
C ILE A 160 3.04 4.78 -18.36
N VAL A 161 4.13 5.53 -18.47
CA VAL A 161 4.15 6.95 -18.09
C VAL A 161 3.21 7.76 -18.97
N GLU A 162 3.18 7.50 -20.28
CA GLU A 162 2.25 8.16 -21.22
C GLU A 162 0.79 7.83 -20.89
N ALA A 163 0.46 6.57 -20.62
CA ALA A 163 -0.89 6.16 -20.24
C ALA A 163 -1.37 6.86 -18.94
N VAL A 164 -0.48 7.04 -17.97
CA VAL A 164 -0.79 7.78 -16.74
C VAL A 164 -0.91 9.29 -17.00
N ALA A 165 -0.16 9.81 -17.99
CA ALA A 165 -0.18 11.21 -18.37
C ALA A 165 -1.48 11.64 -19.07
N LEU A 166 -2.19 10.72 -19.74
CA LEU A 166 -3.47 11.02 -20.41
C LEU A 166 -4.52 11.58 -19.45
N ASP A 167 -4.51 11.12 -18.19
CA ASP A 167 -5.40 11.60 -17.13
C ASP A 167 -4.66 12.47 -16.10
N ALA A 168 -3.60 13.19 -16.54
CA ALA A 168 -2.72 13.89 -15.63
C ALA A 168 -3.45 15.00 -14.85
N THR A 169 -3.32 14.89 -13.54
CA THR A 169 -3.66 15.96 -12.59
C THR A 169 -2.39 16.72 -12.22
N PRO A 170 -2.48 17.92 -11.61
CA PRO A 170 -1.30 18.65 -11.15
C PRO A 170 -0.35 17.82 -10.27
N GLY A 171 -0.88 16.83 -9.53
CA GLY A 171 -0.08 15.90 -8.74
C GLY A 171 0.74 14.93 -9.58
N ILE A 172 0.16 14.36 -10.62
CA ILE A 172 0.83 13.47 -11.60
C ILE A 172 1.86 14.29 -12.38
N GLU A 173 1.47 15.44 -12.95
CA GLU A 173 2.39 16.32 -13.69
C GLU A 173 3.63 16.74 -12.87
N SER A 174 3.43 17.01 -11.58
CA SER A 174 4.55 17.33 -10.68
C SER A 174 5.53 16.17 -10.53
N ARG A 175 5.04 14.92 -10.49
CA ARG A 175 5.88 13.72 -10.41
C ARG A 175 6.59 13.43 -11.73
N MET A 176 5.90 13.54 -12.86
CA MET A 176 6.50 13.37 -14.19
C MET A 176 7.69 14.31 -14.38
N ARG A 177 7.56 15.59 -13.98
CA ARG A 177 8.65 16.56 -14.09
C ARG A 177 9.83 16.31 -13.17
N LYS A 178 9.61 15.64 -12.03
CA LYS A 178 10.63 15.54 -10.97
C LYS A 178 11.28 14.18 -10.86
N SER A 179 10.58 13.13 -11.23
CA SER A 179 11.02 11.78 -10.83
C SER A 179 10.71 10.65 -11.80
N TRP A 180 9.94 10.87 -12.86
CA TRP A 180 9.59 9.83 -13.85
C TRP A 180 10.25 10.04 -15.21
#